data_9062c3b33dab53cbbede597ba91e20dd
#
_entry.id   9062c3b33dab53cbbede597ba91e20dd
#
_cell.length_a   1.000
_cell.length_b   1.000
_cell.length_c   1.000
_cell.angle_alpha   90.00
_cell.angle_beta   90.00
_cell.angle_gamma   90.00
#
_symmetry.space_group_name_H-M   'P 1'
#
loop_
_entity.id
_entity.type
_entity.pdbx_description
1 polymer ?
#
loop_
_entity_poly.entity_id
_entity_poly.type
_entity_poly.pdbx_seq_one_letter_code
_entity_poly.pdbx_strand_id
1 'polypeptide(L)'
;MTATGKIVPPKAPATGDPARPDQPADILHRLLKLNNRLIAPFSIHLERRYRISINEFRALMLIGRLGETASHELAEATGVNTMSISRAVSGLERRGRITVGTDASNRRRKTLRLTEEGRRLYETMLPTTGKVADYLFAALRPDEIMAFDRYVTTLTDALEAEDEAGRSLFLEQTRPEDGEGG
;
A
#
# COMPACT_ATOMS: atom_id res chain seq x y z
N MET A 1 32.78 -13.05 11.22
CA MET A 1 31.84 -14.11 11.65
C MET A 1 30.43 -13.54 11.55
N THR A 2 29.77 -13.81 10.45
CA THR A 2 28.42 -13.34 10.14
C THR A 2 27.42 -14.35 10.70
N ALA A 3 26.71 -13.98 11.76
CA ALA A 3 25.62 -14.78 12.30
C ALA A 3 24.46 -14.78 11.31
N THR A 4 24.33 -15.86 10.56
CA THR A 4 23.16 -16.14 9.74
C THR A 4 22.01 -16.47 10.70
N GLY A 5 21.28 -15.46 11.13
CA GLY A 5 20.04 -15.63 11.91
C GLY A 5 19.06 -16.44 11.07
N LYS A 6 18.79 -17.66 11.49
CA LYS A 6 17.77 -18.53 10.91
C LYS A 6 16.42 -17.84 11.07
N ILE A 7 15.84 -17.35 9.99
CA ILE A 7 14.47 -16.82 9.99
C ILE A 7 13.54 -18.00 10.28
N VAL A 8 12.98 -18.02 11.47
CA VAL A 8 11.94 -19.00 11.85
C VAL A 8 10.64 -18.50 11.26
N PRO A 9 10.01 -19.24 10.33
CA PRO A 9 8.72 -18.82 9.77
C PRO A 9 7.65 -18.77 10.87
N PRO A 10 6.64 -17.90 10.75
CA PRO A 10 5.55 -17.86 11.70
C PRO A 10 4.86 -19.22 11.76
N LYS A 11 4.54 -19.65 12.97
CA LYS A 11 3.78 -20.88 13.21
C LYS A 11 2.46 -20.77 12.46
N ALA A 12 2.13 -21.80 11.67
CA ALA A 12 0.82 -21.90 11.03
C ALA A 12 -0.28 -21.61 12.06
N PRO A 13 -1.35 -20.86 11.72
CA PRO A 13 -2.42 -20.60 12.64
C PRO A 13 -2.96 -21.92 13.17
N ALA A 14 -3.12 -22.00 14.48
CA ALA A 14 -3.89 -23.09 15.07
C ALA A 14 -5.24 -23.06 14.36
N THR A 15 -5.62 -24.18 13.76
CA THR A 15 -6.93 -24.38 13.15
C THR A 15 -7.97 -23.95 14.17
N GLY A 16 -8.59 -22.77 13.93
CA GLY A 16 -9.72 -22.32 14.72
C GLY A 16 -10.80 -23.39 14.67
N ASP A 17 -11.58 -23.49 15.72
CA ASP A 17 -12.72 -24.41 15.83
C ASP A 17 -13.55 -24.32 14.53
N PRO A 18 -13.69 -25.41 13.73
CA PRO A 18 -14.42 -25.37 12.46
C PRO A 18 -15.93 -25.13 12.63
N ALA A 19 -16.42 -25.00 13.86
CA ALA A 19 -17.85 -24.93 14.18
C ALA A 19 -18.45 -23.50 14.17
N ARG A 20 -17.66 -22.44 13.97
CA ARG A 20 -18.19 -21.08 13.89
C ARG A 20 -17.59 -20.35 12.69
N PRO A 21 -18.36 -20.14 11.59
CA PRO A 21 -17.90 -19.25 10.55
C PRO A 21 -17.64 -17.89 11.20
N ASP A 22 -16.40 -17.40 11.05
CA ASP A 22 -16.03 -16.08 11.54
C ASP A 22 -17.01 -15.04 10.99
N GLN A 23 -17.57 -14.22 11.86
CA GLN A 23 -18.43 -13.13 11.43
C GLN A 23 -17.63 -12.21 10.52
N PRO A 24 -18.19 -11.67 9.42
CA PRO A 24 -17.48 -10.74 8.54
C PRO A 24 -16.81 -9.57 9.29
N ALA A 25 -17.44 -9.10 10.38
CA ALA A 25 -16.87 -8.08 11.26
C ALA A 25 -15.55 -8.52 11.92
N ASP A 26 -15.43 -9.80 12.32
CA ASP A 26 -14.20 -10.33 12.93
C ASP A 26 -13.08 -10.41 11.89
N ILE A 27 -13.42 -10.74 10.64
CA ILE A 27 -12.46 -10.73 9.51
C ILE A 27 -11.97 -9.31 9.27
N LEU A 28 -12.87 -8.33 9.23
CA LEU A 28 -12.52 -6.92 9.08
C LEU A 28 -11.56 -6.45 10.19
N HIS A 29 -11.85 -6.77 11.44
CA HIS A 29 -10.93 -6.45 12.55
C HIS A 29 -9.56 -7.10 12.40
N ARG A 30 -9.49 -8.34 11.89
CA ARG A 30 -8.23 -9.03 11.62
C ARG A 30 -7.46 -8.37 10.46
N LEU A 31 -8.13 -7.93 9.41
CA LEU A 31 -7.50 -7.18 8.31
C LEU A 31 -6.91 -5.86 8.79
N LEU A 32 -7.66 -5.08 9.58
CA LEU A 32 -7.17 -3.84 10.18
C LEU A 32 -5.95 -4.08 11.09
N LYS A 33 -6.01 -5.14 11.92
CA LYS A 33 -4.90 -5.54 12.79
C LYS A 33 -3.68 -5.95 11.98
N LEU A 34 -3.85 -6.74 10.91
CA LEU A 34 -2.78 -7.16 10.01
C LEU A 34 -2.10 -5.95 9.38
N ASN A 35 -2.89 -5.03 8.80
CA ASN A 35 -2.38 -3.80 8.20
C ASN A 35 -1.55 -2.98 9.21
N ASN A 36 -2.06 -2.76 10.42
CA ASN A 36 -1.36 -2.00 11.45
C ASN A 36 -0.05 -2.69 11.88
N ARG A 37 -0.05 -4.03 12.03
CA ARG A 37 1.14 -4.80 12.39
C ARG A 37 2.19 -4.81 11.30
N LEU A 38 1.79 -4.73 10.04
CA LEU A 38 2.69 -4.63 8.90
C LEU A 38 3.29 -3.21 8.79
N ILE A 39 2.46 -2.19 8.85
CA ILE A 39 2.86 -0.80 8.55
C ILE A 39 3.68 -0.19 9.68
N ALA A 40 3.33 -0.38 10.95
CA ALA A 40 3.96 0.34 12.07
C ALA A 40 5.49 0.13 12.16
N PRO A 41 6.02 -1.10 12.22
CA PRO A 41 7.47 -1.32 12.29
C PRO A 41 8.18 -0.91 11.00
N PHE A 42 7.50 -1.07 9.85
CA PHE A 42 8.04 -0.69 8.56
C PHE A 42 8.20 0.83 8.43
N SER A 43 7.21 1.61 8.88
CA SER A 43 7.27 3.07 8.89
C SER A 43 8.43 3.59 9.74
N ILE A 44 8.65 3.00 10.92
CA ILE A 44 9.77 3.37 11.81
C ILE A 44 11.12 3.09 11.11
N HIS A 45 11.24 1.94 10.44
CA HIS A 45 12.45 1.58 9.71
C HIS A 45 12.72 2.54 8.55
N LEU A 46 11.70 2.86 7.76
CA LEU A 46 11.78 3.80 6.64
C LEU A 46 12.26 5.18 7.09
N GLU A 47 11.67 5.72 8.17
CA GLU A 47 12.01 7.03 8.69
C GLU A 47 13.45 7.06 9.24
N ARG A 48 13.84 6.08 10.05
CA ARG A 48 15.16 6.03 10.67
C ARG A 48 16.29 5.84 9.67
N ARG A 49 16.10 4.93 8.69
CA ARG A 49 17.18 4.54 7.78
C ARG A 49 17.24 5.39 6.51
N TYR A 50 16.10 5.77 5.98
CA TYR A 50 15.99 6.39 4.66
C TYR A 50 15.41 7.80 4.69
N ARG A 51 14.95 8.26 5.84
CA ARG A 51 14.32 9.56 6.01
C ARG A 51 13.13 9.76 5.05
N ILE A 52 12.28 8.75 4.94
CA ILE A 52 11.04 8.79 4.16
C ILE A 52 9.86 8.30 4.98
N SER A 53 8.69 8.87 4.72
CA SER A 53 7.42 8.38 5.24
C SER A 53 6.94 7.16 4.44
N ILE A 54 5.94 6.45 4.96
CA ILE A 54 5.31 5.31 4.27
C ILE A 54 4.69 5.73 2.92
N ASN A 55 4.13 6.93 2.81
CA ASN A 55 3.54 7.41 1.56
C ASN A 55 4.60 7.84 0.54
N GLU A 56 5.72 8.41 1.00
CA GLU A 56 6.88 8.66 0.14
C GLU A 56 7.47 7.35 -0.38
N PHE A 57 7.53 6.31 0.46
CA PHE A 57 7.94 4.97 0.04
C PHE A 57 7.01 4.40 -1.04
N ARG A 58 5.69 4.42 -0.82
CA ARG A 58 4.70 3.95 -1.80
C ARG A 58 4.85 4.67 -3.15
N ALA A 59 4.94 6.00 -3.12
CA ALA A 59 5.14 6.80 -4.32
C ALA A 59 6.47 6.47 -5.02
N LEU A 60 7.58 6.39 -4.28
CA LEU A 60 8.91 6.06 -4.81
C LEU A 60 8.92 4.69 -5.50
N MET A 61 8.34 3.67 -4.85
CA MET A 61 8.28 2.30 -5.38
C MET A 61 7.43 2.22 -6.64
N LEU A 62 6.31 2.93 -6.68
CA LEU A 62 5.43 2.94 -7.84
C LEU A 62 6.05 3.69 -9.03
N ILE A 63 6.63 4.88 -8.81
CA ILE A 63 7.35 5.63 -9.83
C ILE A 63 8.52 4.79 -10.38
N GLY A 64 9.27 4.10 -9.51
CA GLY A 64 10.37 3.24 -9.91
C GLY A 64 9.94 2.07 -10.79
N ARG A 65 8.78 1.48 -10.49
CA ARG A 65 8.19 0.38 -11.27
C ARG A 65 7.66 0.82 -12.63
N LEU A 66 6.98 1.97 -12.69
CA LEU A 66 6.36 2.49 -13.91
C LEU A 66 7.31 3.30 -14.79
N GLY A 67 8.42 3.80 -14.20
CA GLY A 67 9.36 4.71 -14.87
C GLY A 67 8.87 6.15 -14.90
N GLU A 68 7.65 6.39 -15.27
CA GLU A 68 6.96 7.69 -15.30
C GLU A 68 5.49 7.52 -14.90
N THR A 69 4.95 8.49 -14.16
CA THR A 69 3.54 8.50 -13.75
C THR A 69 3.09 9.91 -13.39
N ALA A 70 1.82 10.09 -13.06
CA ALA A 70 1.27 11.35 -12.57
C ALA A 70 0.75 11.20 -11.12
N SER A 71 0.59 12.34 -10.41
CA SER A 71 0.18 12.31 -9.00
C SER A 71 -1.20 11.67 -8.77
N HIS A 72 -2.14 11.84 -9.71
CA HIS A 72 -3.46 11.21 -9.61
C HIS A 72 -3.38 9.70 -9.80
N GLU A 73 -2.55 9.22 -10.73
CA GLU A 73 -2.30 7.79 -10.95
C GLU A 73 -1.65 7.14 -9.72
N LEU A 74 -0.77 7.88 -8.99
CA LEU A 74 -0.23 7.41 -7.72
C LEU A 74 -1.30 7.27 -6.63
N ALA A 75 -2.23 8.22 -6.55
CA ALA A 75 -3.31 8.18 -5.57
C ALA A 75 -4.21 6.96 -5.83
N GLU A 76 -4.64 6.78 -7.07
CA GLU A 76 -5.44 5.65 -7.53
C GLU A 76 -4.74 4.31 -7.26
N ALA A 77 -3.53 4.12 -7.77
CA ALA A 77 -2.79 2.86 -7.66
C ALA A 77 -2.35 2.51 -6.22
N THR A 78 -2.31 3.47 -5.29
CA THR A 78 -1.93 3.23 -3.90
C THR A 78 -3.09 3.20 -2.92
N GLY A 79 -4.30 3.61 -3.35
CA GLY A 79 -5.45 3.81 -2.48
C GLY A 79 -5.24 4.91 -1.42
N VAL A 80 -4.23 5.78 -1.62
CA VAL A 80 -3.92 6.88 -0.69
C VAL A 80 -4.57 8.17 -1.20
N ASN A 81 -5.23 8.91 -0.32
CA ASN A 81 -5.88 10.15 -0.71
C ASN A 81 -4.93 11.14 -1.39
N THR A 82 -5.44 11.90 -2.33
CA THR A 82 -4.70 12.81 -3.21
C THR A 82 -3.85 13.82 -2.43
N MET A 83 -4.33 14.32 -1.28
CA MET A 83 -3.60 15.29 -0.46
C MET A 83 -2.34 14.65 0.17
N SER A 84 -2.46 13.41 0.65
CA SER A 84 -1.33 12.67 1.23
C SER A 84 -0.29 12.31 0.16
N ILE A 85 -0.72 11.94 -1.05
CA ILE A 85 0.17 11.72 -2.20
C ILE A 85 0.86 13.04 -2.60
N SER A 86 0.13 14.16 -2.68
CA SER A 86 0.73 15.45 -3.00
C SER A 86 1.83 15.84 -2.01
N ARG A 87 1.62 15.61 -0.71
CA ARG A 87 2.64 15.83 0.33
C ARG A 87 3.85 14.90 0.15
N ALA A 88 3.61 13.63 -0.18
CA ALA A 88 4.68 12.66 -0.43
C ALA A 88 5.52 13.05 -1.66
N VAL A 89 4.88 13.42 -2.76
CA VAL A 89 5.54 13.91 -3.98
C VAL A 89 6.40 15.13 -3.67
N SER A 90 5.84 16.14 -2.99
CA SER A 90 6.58 17.34 -2.58
C SER A 90 7.76 17.02 -1.64
N GLY A 91 7.61 16.02 -0.78
CA GLY A 91 8.68 15.53 0.10
C GLY A 91 9.83 14.89 -0.68
N LEU A 92 9.51 14.02 -1.64
CA LEU A 92 10.49 13.36 -2.52
C LEU A 92 11.21 14.36 -3.43
N GLU A 93 10.47 15.30 -4.02
CA GLU A 93 11.03 16.36 -4.88
C GLU A 93 12.00 17.25 -4.09
N ARG A 94 11.60 17.74 -2.92
CA ARG A 94 12.44 18.59 -2.06
C ARG A 94 13.73 17.90 -1.62
N ARG A 95 13.73 16.57 -1.52
CA ARG A 95 14.94 15.77 -1.25
C ARG A 95 15.70 15.34 -2.51
N GLY A 96 15.32 15.84 -3.68
CA GLY A 96 15.98 15.53 -4.95
C GLY A 96 15.84 14.07 -5.39
N ARG A 97 14.81 13.36 -4.94
CA ARG A 97 14.59 11.93 -5.27
C ARG A 97 13.72 11.73 -6.50
N ILE A 98 12.92 12.71 -6.82
CA ILE A 98 12.12 12.76 -8.05
C ILE A 98 12.28 14.10 -8.74
N THR A 99 11.98 14.10 -10.03
CA THR A 99 11.75 15.31 -10.82
C THR A 99 10.29 15.39 -11.19
N VAL A 100 9.77 16.62 -11.19
CA VAL A 100 8.44 16.93 -11.69
C VAL A 100 8.59 17.62 -13.02
N GLY A 101 8.18 16.96 -14.09
CA GLY A 101 8.15 17.49 -15.45
C GLY A 101 6.75 17.91 -15.86
N THR A 102 6.65 18.37 -17.08
CA THR A 102 5.38 18.63 -17.75
C THR A 102 5.26 17.69 -18.93
N ASP A 103 4.12 17.07 -19.11
CA ASP A 103 3.85 16.23 -20.27
C ASP A 103 3.89 17.08 -21.55
N ALA A 104 4.65 16.62 -22.55
CA ALA A 104 4.81 17.34 -23.83
C ALA A 104 3.48 17.47 -24.60
N SER A 105 2.58 16.51 -24.43
CA SER A 105 1.26 16.46 -25.06
C SER A 105 0.17 17.19 -24.26
N ASN A 106 0.34 17.27 -22.93
CA ASN A 106 -0.62 17.91 -22.02
C ASN A 106 0.10 18.73 -20.94
N ARG A 107 0.27 20.02 -21.17
CA ARG A 107 0.94 20.96 -20.24
C ARG A 107 0.33 21.04 -18.85
N ARG A 108 -0.91 20.55 -18.65
CA ARG A 108 -1.57 20.49 -17.33
C ARG A 108 -1.22 19.21 -16.57
N ARG A 109 -0.72 18.17 -17.25
CA ARG A 109 -0.31 16.91 -16.64
C ARG A 109 1.14 17.01 -16.18
N LYS A 110 1.33 16.97 -14.86
CA LYS A 110 2.67 16.87 -14.26
C LYS A 110 3.10 15.42 -14.28
N THR A 111 4.29 15.16 -14.84
CA THR A 111 4.91 13.85 -14.87
C THR A 111 5.96 13.72 -13.77
N LEU A 112 6.03 12.57 -13.14
CA LEU A 112 6.94 12.25 -12.05
C LEU A 112 7.91 11.18 -12.51
N ARG A 113 9.21 11.40 -12.31
CA ARG A 113 10.27 10.43 -12.62
C ARG A 113 11.27 10.37 -11.47
N LEU A 114 11.88 9.21 -11.25
CA LEU A 114 13.01 9.13 -10.32
C LEU A 114 14.22 9.88 -10.87
N THR A 115 14.89 10.62 -9.99
CA THR A 115 16.26 11.07 -10.22
C THR A 115 17.23 9.88 -10.06
N GLU A 116 18.52 10.11 -10.30
CA GLU A 116 19.53 9.09 -10.02
C GLU A 116 19.56 8.70 -8.53
N GLU A 117 19.43 9.68 -7.61
CA GLU A 117 19.33 9.43 -6.18
C GLU A 117 18.07 8.64 -5.81
N GLY A 118 16.93 9.01 -6.40
CA GLY A 118 15.68 8.27 -6.23
C GLY A 118 15.78 6.83 -6.74
N ARG A 119 16.45 6.60 -7.85
CA ARG A 119 16.68 5.26 -8.42
C ARG A 119 17.57 4.41 -7.51
N ARG A 120 18.66 4.96 -7.00
CA ARG A 120 19.53 4.27 -6.02
C ARG A 120 18.74 3.86 -4.77
N LEU A 121 17.89 4.76 -4.28
CA LEU A 121 17.05 4.47 -3.12
C LEU A 121 16.04 3.36 -3.44
N TYR A 122 15.35 3.44 -4.57
CA TYR A 122 14.43 2.41 -5.06
C TYR A 122 15.10 1.03 -5.14
N GLU A 123 16.25 0.94 -5.80
CA GLU A 123 17.00 -0.31 -5.95
C GLU A 123 17.50 -0.87 -4.61
N THR A 124 17.88 0.00 -3.68
CA THR A 124 18.25 -0.40 -2.30
C THR A 124 17.08 -0.99 -1.53
N MET A 125 15.87 -0.49 -1.76
CA MET A 125 14.67 -0.89 -0.99
C MET A 125 13.96 -2.11 -1.60
N LEU A 126 14.09 -2.32 -2.89
CA LEU A 126 13.42 -3.40 -3.62
C LEU A 126 13.67 -4.80 -3.02
N PRO A 127 14.92 -5.20 -2.70
CA PRO A 127 15.19 -6.51 -2.07
C PRO A 127 14.56 -6.63 -0.67
N THR A 128 14.48 -5.54 0.08
CA THR A 128 13.86 -5.55 1.42
C THR A 128 12.35 -5.77 1.32
N THR A 129 11.71 -5.17 0.33
CA THR A 129 10.28 -5.39 0.05
C THR A 129 10.01 -6.85 -0.31
N GLY A 130 10.86 -7.46 -1.15
CA GLY A 130 10.79 -8.88 -1.47
C GLY A 130 10.88 -9.76 -0.22
N LYS A 131 11.87 -9.52 0.65
CA LYS A 131 12.03 -10.27 1.91
C LYS A 131 10.82 -10.16 2.85
N VAL A 132 10.17 -9.00 2.88
CA VAL A 132 8.94 -8.81 3.68
C VAL A 132 7.80 -9.64 3.10
N ALA A 133 7.63 -9.64 1.78
CA ALA A 133 6.63 -10.46 1.11
C ALA A 133 6.89 -11.96 1.32
N ASP A 134 8.13 -12.41 1.10
CA ASP A 134 8.55 -13.81 1.32
C ASP A 134 8.25 -14.27 2.75
N TYR A 135 8.58 -13.44 3.74
CA TYR A 135 8.30 -13.75 5.15
C TYR A 135 6.79 -13.79 5.45
N LEU A 136 6.04 -12.84 4.93
CA LEU A 136 4.59 -12.74 5.18
C LEU A 136 3.82 -13.93 4.60
N PHE A 137 4.21 -14.36 3.40
CA PHE A 137 3.52 -15.42 2.67
C PHE A 137 4.14 -16.81 2.86
N ALA A 138 5.23 -16.94 3.64
CA ALA A 138 5.94 -18.20 3.84
C ALA A 138 5.10 -19.36 4.40
N ALA A 139 4.01 -19.03 5.12
CA ALA A 139 3.11 -20.02 5.72
C ALA A 139 1.97 -20.45 4.77
N LEU A 140 1.85 -19.83 3.59
CA LEU A 140 0.80 -20.10 2.62
C LEU A 140 1.33 -20.93 1.45
N ARG A 141 0.48 -21.80 0.93
CA ARG A 141 0.75 -22.52 -0.31
C ARG A 141 0.53 -21.60 -1.52
N PRO A 142 1.11 -21.91 -2.70
CA PRO A 142 0.92 -21.08 -3.90
C PRO A 142 -0.55 -20.87 -4.29
N ASP A 143 -1.40 -21.90 -4.16
CA ASP A 143 -2.83 -21.82 -4.43
C ASP A 143 -3.57 -20.91 -3.44
N GLU A 144 -3.15 -20.88 -2.17
CA GLU A 144 -3.68 -19.98 -1.13
C GLU A 144 -3.26 -18.53 -1.37
N ILE A 145 -2.03 -18.31 -1.83
CA ILE A 145 -1.56 -16.96 -2.22
C ILE A 145 -2.40 -16.44 -3.40
N MET A 146 -2.64 -17.27 -4.41
CA MET A 146 -3.49 -16.90 -5.55
C MET A 146 -4.94 -16.64 -5.14
N ALA A 147 -5.47 -17.43 -4.20
CA ALA A 147 -6.81 -17.20 -3.65
C ALA A 147 -6.87 -15.89 -2.86
N PHE A 148 -5.87 -15.62 -2.05
CA PHE A 148 -5.76 -14.38 -1.27
C PHE A 148 -5.68 -13.15 -2.18
N ASP A 149 -4.88 -13.20 -3.25
CA ASP A 149 -4.79 -12.13 -4.26
C ASP A 149 -6.15 -11.83 -4.87
N ARG A 150 -6.90 -12.86 -5.31
CA ARG A 150 -8.27 -12.68 -5.82
C ARG A 150 -9.20 -12.02 -4.80
N TYR A 151 -9.13 -12.44 -3.53
CA TYR A 151 -9.98 -11.84 -2.50
C TYR A 151 -9.61 -10.39 -2.22
N VAL A 152 -8.33 -10.07 -2.16
CA VAL A 152 -7.88 -8.68 -2.00
C VAL A 152 -8.35 -7.82 -3.15
N THR A 153 -8.21 -8.29 -4.40
CA THR A 153 -8.72 -7.60 -5.60
C THR A 153 -10.22 -7.37 -5.50
N THR A 154 -11.01 -8.42 -5.24
CA THR A 154 -12.48 -8.30 -5.10
C THR A 154 -12.90 -7.27 -4.03
N LEU A 155 -12.20 -7.26 -2.89
CA LEU A 155 -12.49 -6.30 -1.81
C LEU A 155 -12.08 -4.88 -2.20
N THR A 156 -10.99 -4.71 -2.93
CA THR A 156 -10.56 -3.41 -3.46
C THR A 156 -11.58 -2.88 -4.46
N ASP A 157 -11.99 -3.70 -5.42
CA ASP A 157 -13.01 -3.34 -6.43
C ASP A 157 -14.33 -2.90 -5.74
N ALA A 158 -14.72 -3.58 -4.66
CA ALA A 158 -15.93 -3.21 -3.91
C ALA A 158 -15.79 -1.85 -3.18
N LEU A 159 -14.59 -1.49 -2.71
CA LEU A 159 -14.32 -0.19 -2.09
C LEU A 159 -14.21 0.95 -3.11
N GLU A 160 -13.78 0.64 -4.33
CA GLU A 160 -13.58 1.59 -5.43
C GLU A 160 -14.82 1.74 -6.33
N ALA A 161 -15.87 0.94 -6.09
CA ALA A 161 -17.09 0.97 -6.88
C ALA A 161 -17.81 2.33 -6.77
N GLU A 162 -18.20 2.88 -7.92
CA GLU A 162 -18.92 4.15 -8.06
C GLU A 162 -20.28 3.96 -8.72
N ASP A 163 -21.20 4.88 -8.46
CA ASP A 163 -22.47 4.96 -9.18
C ASP A 163 -22.33 5.70 -10.52
N GLU A 164 -23.41 5.83 -11.27
CA GLU A 164 -23.42 6.53 -12.56
C GLU A 164 -23.03 8.03 -12.47
N ALA A 165 -23.06 8.60 -11.27
CA ALA A 165 -22.65 9.98 -11.01
C ALA A 165 -21.20 10.11 -10.48
N GLY A 166 -20.45 9.00 -10.40
CA GLY A 166 -19.07 8.97 -9.89
C GLY A 166 -18.99 9.09 -8.37
N ARG A 167 -20.05 8.74 -7.62
CA ARG A 167 -20.06 8.76 -6.16
C ARG A 167 -19.73 7.37 -5.62
N SER A 168 -18.89 7.29 -4.59
CA SER A 168 -18.51 6.03 -3.96
C SER A 168 -19.72 5.32 -3.37
N LEU A 169 -20.02 4.13 -3.91
CA LEU A 169 -21.08 3.25 -3.38
C LEU A 169 -20.79 2.83 -1.94
N PHE A 170 -19.51 2.57 -1.62
CA PHE A 170 -19.09 2.23 -0.27
C PHE A 170 -19.48 3.32 0.74
N LEU A 171 -19.15 4.58 0.46
CA LEU A 171 -19.46 5.69 1.37
C LEU A 171 -20.96 5.93 1.50
N GLU A 172 -21.72 5.74 0.43
CA GLU A 172 -23.19 5.89 0.49
C GLU A 172 -23.83 4.78 1.33
N GLN A 173 -23.40 3.52 1.16
CA GLN A 173 -23.99 2.37 1.84
C GLN A 173 -23.53 2.22 3.31
N THR A 174 -22.39 2.80 3.67
CA THR A 174 -21.83 2.72 5.04
C THR A 174 -21.96 4.02 5.82
N ARG A 175 -22.62 5.02 5.26
CA ARG A 175 -22.89 6.29 5.94
C ARG A 175 -23.75 6.02 7.18
N PRO A 176 -23.33 6.52 8.36
CA PRO A 176 -24.18 6.46 9.54
C PRO A 176 -25.52 7.12 9.22
N GLU A 177 -26.64 6.49 9.58
CA GLU A 177 -27.92 7.17 9.57
C GLU A 177 -27.77 8.41 10.45
N ASP A 178 -28.00 9.61 9.88
CA ASP A 178 -28.01 10.84 10.65
C ASP A 178 -29.11 10.66 11.69
N GLY A 179 -28.72 10.29 12.91
CA GLY A 179 -29.66 10.11 14.00
C GLY A 179 -30.45 11.40 14.11
N GLU A 180 -31.77 11.32 13.91
CA GLU A 180 -32.68 12.41 14.26
C GLU A 180 -32.37 12.76 15.71
N GLY A 181 -31.65 13.89 15.87
CA GLY A 181 -31.29 14.42 17.17
C GLY A 181 -32.55 14.76 17.94
N GLY A 182 -32.81 13.98 18.98
CA GLY A 182 -33.71 14.37 20.03
C GLY A 182 -33.12 15.49 20.89
#